data_c166e3d0c815bab841ce16a5c8a0209f
#
_entry.id   c166e3d0c815bab841ce16a5c8a0209f
#
_cell.length_a   1.000
_cell.length_b   1.000
_cell.length_c   1.000
_cell.angle_alpha   90.00
_cell.angle_beta   90.00
_cell.angle_gamma   90.00
#
_symmetry.space_group_name_H-M   'P 1'
#
loop_
_entity.id
_entity.type
_entity.pdbx_description
1 polymer ?
#
loop_
_entity_poly.entity_id
_entity_poly.type
_entity_poly.pdbx_seq_one_letter_code
_entity_poly.pdbx_strand_id
1 'polypeptide(L)'
;MSYIDLVAWLAENRERLVGCRIDNIFATNLPHLYIFVIHCHNGDSQLVIQPGKRVHFTKFNHERLLDSKAKMLRELIRGELIEDVDVVNGERILRMKLKDKIVYIELLPKGTLIVTDNDNRIKFALEQREFKDRTLKPGELYVLPPSPTELKPNE
;
A
#
# COMPACT_ATOMS: atom_id res chain seq x y z
N MET A 1 0.16 5.04 -12.82
CA MET A 1 0.78 3.72 -12.96
C MET A 1 -0.27 2.72 -13.39
N SER A 2 -0.07 2.07 -14.52
CA SER A 2 -1.03 1.09 -15.01
C SER A 2 -0.82 -0.26 -14.30
N TYR A 3 -1.74 -1.19 -14.52
CA TYR A 3 -1.59 -2.54 -13.99
C TYR A 3 -0.30 -3.18 -14.50
N ILE A 4 -0.03 -3.05 -15.80
CA ILE A 4 1.16 -3.65 -16.40
C ILE A 4 2.42 -2.99 -15.85
N ASP A 5 2.41 -1.67 -15.67
CA ASP A 5 3.54 -0.96 -15.07
C ASP A 5 3.79 -1.45 -13.65
N LEU A 6 2.73 -1.67 -12.88
CA LEU A 6 2.87 -2.13 -11.51
C LEU A 6 3.44 -3.55 -11.44
N VAL A 7 2.97 -4.43 -12.32
CA VAL A 7 3.48 -5.80 -12.40
C VAL A 7 4.96 -5.78 -12.74
N ALA A 8 5.35 -4.97 -13.74
CA ALA A 8 6.75 -4.86 -14.15
C ALA A 8 7.61 -4.28 -13.02
N TRP A 9 7.10 -3.25 -12.35
CA TRP A 9 7.81 -2.63 -11.24
C TRP A 9 8.06 -3.64 -10.12
N LEU A 10 7.05 -4.43 -9.78
CA LEU A 10 7.22 -5.42 -8.72
C LEU A 10 8.21 -6.51 -9.12
N ALA A 11 8.17 -6.95 -10.39
CA ALA A 11 9.11 -7.96 -10.86
C ALA A 11 10.55 -7.50 -10.68
N GLU A 12 10.81 -6.20 -10.90
CA GLU A 12 12.16 -5.64 -10.74
C GLU A 12 12.54 -5.36 -9.30
N ASN A 13 11.58 -5.16 -8.42
CA ASN A 13 11.86 -4.66 -7.06
C ASN A 13 11.45 -5.61 -5.94
N ARG A 14 10.96 -6.79 -6.28
CA ARG A 14 10.45 -7.73 -5.28
C ARG A 14 11.47 -8.05 -4.21
N GLU A 15 12.75 -8.22 -4.58
CA GLU A 15 13.81 -8.56 -3.63
C GLU A 15 14.11 -7.43 -2.66
N ARG A 16 13.69 -6.22 -2.99
CA ARG A 16 13.87 -5.06 -2.11
C ARG A 16 12.73 -4.92 -1.12
N LEU A 17 11.79 -5.84 -1.13
CA LEU A 17 10.60 -5.83 -0.27
C LEU A 17 10.46 -7.13 0.49
N VAL A 18 10.40 -8.26 -0.19
CA VAL A 18 10.17 -9.56 0.46
C VAL A 18 11.38 -9.94 1.29
N GLY A 19 11.13 -10.29 2.54
CA GLY A 19 12.18 -10.63 3.48
C GLY A 19 12.77 -9.43 4.20
N CYS A 20 12.34 -8.23 3.87
CA CYS A 20 12.79 -7.00 4.52
C CYS A 20 11.75 -6.56 5.55
N ARG A 21 12.09 -5.53 6.34
CA ARG A 21 11.19 -5.02 7.38
C ARG A 21 10.77 -3.59 7.08
N ILE A 22 9.58 -3.25 7.53
CA ILE A 22 9.13 -1.86 7.50
C ILE A 22 9.74 -1.19 8.73
N ASP A 23 10.85 -0.48 8.52
CA ASP A 23 11.61 0.10 9.62
C ASP A 23 10.92 1.33 10.20
N ASN A 24 10.33 2.15 9.34
CA ASN A 24 9.67 3.37 9.78
C ASN A 24 8.72 3.90 8.71
N ILE A 25 7.85 4.82 9.10
CA ILE A 25 6.86 5.41 8.21
C ILE A 25 6.78 6.90 8.52
N PHE A 26 6.81 7.72 7.47
CA PHE A 26 6.70 9.17 7.58
C PHE A 26 5.68 9.72 6.59
N ALA A 27 4.98 10.78 7.01
CA ALA A 27 4.28 11.64 6.08
C ALA A 27 5.30 12.61 5.46
N THR A 28 4.88 13.37 4.47
CA THR A 28 5.72 14.39 3.84
C THR A 28 4.93 15.69 3.69
N ASN A 29 5.61 16.73 3.23
CA ASN A 29 4.95 18.00 2.95
C ASN A 29 4.11 17.96 1.66
N LEU A 30 4.18 16.87 0.90
CA LEU A 30 3.33 16.70 -0.28
C LEU A 30 2.06 15.95 0.08
N PRO A 31 0.90 16.33 -0.49
CA PRO A 31 -0.36 15.69 -0.15
C PRO A 31 -0.35 14.19 -0.46
N HIS A 32 -0.79 13.41 0.50
CA HIS A 32 -0.99 11.96 0.36
C HIS A 32 0.26 11.17 0.00
N LEU A 33 1.44 11.77 0.15
CA LEU A 33 2.70 11.10 -0.16
C LEU A 33 3.37 10.68 1.14
N TYR A 34 3.58 9.37 1.28
CA TYR A 34 4.18 8.77 2.47
C TYR A 34 5.47 8.05 2.11
N ILE A 35 6.37 7.96 3.08
CA ILE A 35 7.65 7.28 2.92
C ILE A 35 7.67 6.10 3.87
N PHE A 36 7.83 4.90 3.32
CA PHE A 36 8.11 3.70 4.11
C PHE A 36 9.60 3.43 4.01
N VAL A 37 10.29 3.46 5.14
CA VAL A 37 11.70 3.08 5.18
C VAL A 37 11.74 1.57 5.29
N ILE A 38 12.32 0.94 4.27
CA ILE A 38 12.40 -0.53 4.18
C ILE A 38 13.81 -0.94 4.52
N HIS A 39 13.97 -1.78 5.54
CA HIS A 39 15.27 -2.26 5.99
C HIS A 39 15.49 -3.68 5.50
N CYS A 40 16.54 -3.87 4.70
CA CYS A 40 16.96 -5.17 4.20
C CYS A 40 18.36 -5.46 4.72
N HIS A 41 18.82 -6.68 4.52
CA HIS A 41 20.14 -7.06 5.01
C HIS A 41 21.28 -6.25 4.36
N ASN A 42 21.03 -5.69 3.18
CA ASN A 42 22.03 -4.88 2.46
C ASN A 42 21.79 -3.37 2.63
N GLY A 43 20.94 -2.97 3.56
CA GLY A 43 20.74 -1.55 3.87
C GLY A 43 19.29 -1.12 3.77
N ASP A 44 19.10 0.19 3.93
CA ASP A 44 17.78 0.80 3.95
C ASP A 44 17.43 1.40 2.59
N SER A 45 16.15 1.40 2.26
CA SER A 45 15.63 2.03 1.07
C SER A 45 14.38 2.83 1.45
N GLN A 46 14.06 3.83 0.64
CA GLN A 46 12.87 4.63 0.84
C GLN A 46 11.85 4.29 -0.23
N LEU A 47 10.70 3.79 0.21
CA LEU A 47 9.59 3.47 -0.68
C LEU A 47 8.57 4.60 -0.60
N VAL A 48 8.38 5.29 -1.72
CA VAL A 48 7.35 6.32 -1.84
C VAL A 48 6.02 5.64 -2.11
N ILE A 49 5.02 5.97 -1.31
CA ILE A 49 3.66 5.49 -1.51
C ILE A 49 2.75 6.70 -1.59
N GLN A 50 2.13 6.88 -2.75
CA GLN A 50 1.13 7.92 -2.96
C GLN A 50 -0.14 7.24 -3.47
N PRO A 51 -1.06 6.88 -2.57
CA PRO A 51 -2.27 6.16 -2.98
C PRO A 51 -3.02 6.90 -4.08
N GLY A 52 -3.56 6.14 -4.99
CA GLY A 52 -4.25 6.70 -6.15
C GLY A 52 -3.33 7.09 -7.28
N LYS A 53 -2.01 7.05 -7.09
CA LYS A 53 -1.06 7.53 -8.10
C LYS A 53 0.10 6.58 -8.34
N ARG A 54 0.95 6.33 -7.35
CA ARG A 54 2.21 5.65 -7.61
C ARG A 54 2.83 5.01 -6.37
N VAL A 55 3.71 4.07 -6.63
CA VAL A 55 4.62 3.50 -5.66
C VAL A 55 5.97 3.33 -6.37
N HIS A 56 7.05 3.72 -5.71
CA HIS A 56 8.40 3.54 -6.26
C HIS A 56 9.45 3.81 -5.20
N PHE A 57 10.64 3.29 -5.41
CA PHE A 57 11.77 3.61 -4.54
C PHE A 57 12.38 4.94 -4.98
N THR A 58 12.92 5.68 -4.01
CA THR A 58 13.54 6.97 -4.29
C THR A 58 14.78 7.15 -3.41
N LYS A 59 15.75 7.90 -3.92
CA LYS A 59 16.87 8.40 -3.13
C LYS A 59 16.71 9.87 -2.78
N PHE A 60 15.63 10.50 -3.26
CA PHE A 60 15.36 11.88 -2.95
C PHE A 60 14.91 12.00 -1.49
N ASN A 61 15.46 12.97 -0.78
CA ASN A 61 15.13 13.18 0.63
C ASN A 61 13.97 14.16 0.74
N HIS A 62 12.76 13.62 0.83
CA HIS A 62 11.58 14.42 1.11
C HIS A 62 11.60 14.91 2.55
N GLU A 63 10.95 16.04 2.79
CA GLU A 63 10.76 16.48 4.16
C GLU A 63 9.88 15.47 4.88
N ARG A 64 10.32 15.01 6.04
CA ARG A 64 9.65 13.97 6.81
C ARG A 64 8.85 14.58 7.92
N LEU A 65 7.56 14.24 7.97
CA LEU A 65 6.64 14.72 8.98
C LEU A 65 6.01 13.52 9.67
N LEU A 66 5.48 13.76 10.86
CA LEU A 66 4.81 12.69 11.61
C LEU A 66 3.41 13.18 11.96
N ASP A 67 2.48 12.96 11.03
CA ASP A 67 1.07 13.28 11.27
C ASP A 67 0.36 12.12 11.98
N SER A 68 -0.94 12.28 12.26
CA SER A 68 -1.70 11.26 12.98
C SER A 68 -1.78 9.96 12.20
N LYS A 69 -1.87 10.04 10.87
CA LYS A 69 -1.98 8.84 10.03
C LYS A 69 -0.67 8.07 10.02
N ALA A 70 0.47 8.76 9.93
CA ALA A 70 1.76 8.10 10.00
C ALA A 70 1.96 7.45 11.36
N LYS A 71 1.52 8.10 12.44
CA LYS A 71 1.59 7.53 13.78
C LYS A 71 0.77 6.24 13.88
N MET A 72 -0.44 6.25 13.34
CA MET A 72 -1.29 5.06 13.35
C MET A 72 -0.66 3.92 12.56
N LEU A 73 -0.10 4.22 11.40
CA LEU A 73 0.58 3.21 10.60
C LEU A 73 1.77 2.61 11.34
N ARG A 74 2.54 3.45 12.04
CA ARG A 74 3.65 2.95 12.84
C ARG A 74 3.18 1.98 13.92
N GLU A 75 2.09 2.31 14.60
CA GLU A 75 1.56 1.42 15.65
C GLU A 75 1.14 0.07 15.09
N LEU A 76 0.63 0.06 13.86
CA LEU A 76 0.11 -1.18 13.29
C LEU A 76 1.17 -2.03 12.63
N ILE A 77 2.14 -1.43 11.92
CA ILE A 77 3.00 -2.22 11.04
C ILE A 77 4.49 -1.91 11.15
N ARG A 78 4.92 -0.97 11.99
CA ARG A 78 6.35 -0.69 12.13
C ARG A 78 7.07 -1.91 12.70
N GLY A 79 8.20 -2.23 12.09
CA GLY A 79 9.03 -3.36 12.51
C GLY A 79 8.59 -4.69 11.94
N GLU A 80 7.49 -4.73 11.21
CA GLU A 80 6.97 -5.98 10.68
C GLU A 80 7.78 -6.48 9.50
N LEU A 81 7.95 -7.79 9.44
CA LEU A 81 8.61 -8.44 8.31
C LEU A 81 7.63 -8.52 7.14
N ILE A 82 8.09 -8.16 5.96
CA ILE A 82 7.31 -8.30 4.73
C ILE A 82 7.50 -9.73 4.25
N GLU A 83 6.47 -10.56 4.43
CA GLU A 83 6.55 -11.98 4.08
C GLU A 83 6.35 -12.21 2.60
N ASP A 84 5.52 -11.42 1.96
CA ASP A 84 5.26 -11.55 0.54
C ASP A 84 4.67 -10.26 0.00
N VAL A 85 4.82 -10.05 -1.31
CA VAL A 85 4.23 -8.90 -1.98
C VAL A 85 3.75 -9.38 -3.34
N ASP A 86 2.54 -9.01 -3.71
CA ASP A 86 2.01 -9.33 -5.03
C ASP A 86 1.14 -8.18 -5.53
N VAL A 87 0.79 -8.25 -6.80
CA VAL A 87 -0.17 -7.34 -7.41
C VAL A 87 -1.47 -8.13 -7.53
N VAL A 88 -2.56 -7.54 -7.03
CA VAL A 88 -3.86 -8.20 -7.13
C VAL A 88 -4.21 -8.38 -8.60
N ASN A 89 -4.62 -9.58 -8.97
CA ASN A 89 -4.79 -9.95 -10.37
C ASN A 89 -5.75 -8.99 -11.10
N GLY A 90 -5.23 -8.35 -12.15
CA GLY A 90 -6.02 -7.43 -12.96
C GLY A 90 -6.25 -6.05 -12.33
N GLU A 91 -5.77 -5.80 -11.11
CA GLU A 91 -6.04 -4.57 -10.40
C GLU A 91 -4.77 -3.79 -10.13
N ARG A 92 -4.87 -2.46 -10.09
CA ARG A 92 -3.74 -1.59 -9.75
C ARG A 92 -3.63 -1.49 -8.25
N ILE A 93 -3.42 -2.62 -7.60
CA ILE A 93 -3.34 -2.73 -6.15
C ILE A 93 -2.13 -3.57 -5.79
N LEU A 94 -1.22 -2.97 -5.03
CA LEU A 94 -0.07 -3.68 -4.47
C LEU A 94 -0.48 -4.21 -3.11
N ARG A 95 -0.28 -5.51 -2.87
CA ARG A 95 -0.65 -6.15 -1.62
C ARG A 95 0.60 -6.65 -0.93
N MET A 96 0.83 -6.16 0.30
CA MET A 96 1.95 -6.61 1.15
C MET A 96 1.42 -7.50 2.24
N LYS A 97 1.93 -8.73 2.29
CA LYS A 97 1.56 -9.67 3.34
C LYS A 97 2.58 -9.57 4.47
N LEU A 98 2.10 -9.26 5.68
CA LEU A 98 2.90 -9.28 6.88
C LEU A 98 2.50 -10.50 7.70
N LYS A 99 3.02 -10.65 8.92
CA LYS A 99 2.75 -11.83 9.71
C LYS A 99 1.24 -12.02 9.98
N ASP A 100 0.59 -10.98 10.51
CA ASP A 100 -0.82 -11.04 10.86
C ASP A 100 -1.61 -9.88 10.31
N LYS A 101 -1.06 -9.17 9.33
CA LYS A 101 -1.73 -8.04 8.69
C LYS A 101 -1.44 -8.05 7.21
N ILE A 102 -2.28 -7.35 6.46
CA ILE A 102 -2.12 -7.18 5.03
C ILE A 102 -2.26 -5.69 4.74
N VAL A 103 -1.35 -5.15 3.91
CA VAL A 103 -1.40 -3.76 3.48
C VAL A 103 -1.80 -3.74 2.01
N TYR A 104 -2.90 -3.06 1.70
CA TYR A 104 -3.37 -2.86 0.33
C TYR A 104 -3.08 -1.43 -0.07
N ILE A 105 -2.33 -1.25 -1.14
CA ILE A 105 -2.00 0.07 -1.68
C ILE A 105 -2.71 0.20 -3.02
N GLU A 106 -3.80 0.95 -3.03
CA GLU A 106 -4.63 1.11 -4.23
C GLU A 106 -4.11 2.27 -5.06
N LEU A 107 -3.76 1.99 -6.30
CA LEU A 107 -3.17 2.97 -7.21
C LEU A 107 -4.15 3.43 -8.29
N LEU A 108 -5.42 3.07 -8.13
CA LEU A 108 -6.49 3.52 -9.02
C LEU A 108 -7.05 4.86 -8.52
N PRO A 109 -7.78 5.61 -9.36
CA PRO A 109 -8.38 6.88 -8.92
C PRO A 109 -9.23 6.68 -7.67
N LYS A 110 -9.10 7.61 -6.73
CA LYS A 110 -9.75 7.56 -5.41
C LYS A 110 -9.30 6.38 -4.56
N GLY A 111 -8.23 5.74 -4.96
CA GLY A 111 -7.64 4.66 -4.17
C GLY A 111 -7.01 5.18 -2.90
N THR A 112 -6.88 4.29 -1.92
CA THR A 112 -6.29 4.63 -0.64
C THR A 112 -5.39 3.49 -0.18
N LEU A 113 -4.75 3.65 0.97
CA LEU A 113 -3.97 2.60 1.60
C LEU A 113 -4.80 2.03 2.75
N ILE A 114 -4.93 0.72 2.80
CA ILE A 114 -5.73 0.03 3.80
C ILE A 114 -4.86 -1.02 4.49
N VAL A 115 -4.99 -1.13 5.81
CA VAL A 115 -4.36 -2.19 6.59
C VAL A 115 -5.47 -3.08 7.15
N THR A 116 -5.38 -4.38 6.90
CA THR A 116 -6.36 -5.36 7.39
C THR A 116 -5.67 -6.41 8.23
N ASP A 117 -6.46 -7.21 8.94
CA ASP A 117 -5.94 -8.45 9.51
C ASP A 117 -5.96 -9.55 8.43
N ASN A 118 -5.59 -10.78 8.82
CA ASN A 118 -5.54 -11.88 7.85
C ASN A 118 -6.91 -12.33 7.35
N ASP A 119 -7.98 -11.87 7.99
CA ASP A 119 -9.34 -12.16 7.57
C ASP A 119 -9.94 -11.01 6.76
N ASN A 120 -9.09 -10.09 6.31
CA ASN A 120 -9.47 -8.90 5.53
C ASN A 120 -10.38 -7.92 6.29
N ARG A 121 -10.38 -7.97 7.61
CA ARG A 121 -11.07 -6.97 8.41
C ARG A 121 -10.21 -5.73 8.50
N ILE A 122 -10.75 -4.59 8.12
CA ILE A 122 -10.00 -3.34 8.06
C ILE A 122 -9.66 -2.87 9.47
N LYS A 123 -8.38 -2.60 9.70
CA LYS A 123 -7.89 -2.00 10.94
C LYS A 123 -7.60 -0.52 10.77
N PHE A 124 -7.28 -0.09 9.55
CA PHE A 124 -6.94 1.29 9.26
C PHE A 124 -7.14 1.56 7.78
N ALA A 125 -7.70 2.73 7.46
CA ALA A 125 -7.78 3.23 6.09
C ALA A 125 -7.21 4.65 6.11
N LEU A 126 -6.23 4.91 5.25
CA LEU A 126 -5.58 6.22 5.20
C LEU A 126 -6.59 7.32 4.89
N GLU A 127 -7.51 7.05 3.97
CA GLU A 127 -8.67 7.88 3.71
C GLU A 127 -9.88 6.98 3.82
N GLN A 128 -10.78 7.31 4.73
CA GLN A 128 -12.01 6.54 4.85
C GLN A 128 -12.94 6.93 3.72
N ARG A 129 -13.52 5.93 3.06
CA ARG A 129 -14.33 6.14 1.87
C ARG A 129 -15.61 5.32 1.97
N GLU A 130 -16.69 5.88 1.48
CA GLU A 130 -17.93 5.14 1.29
C GLU A 130 -18.28 5.20 -0.19
N PHE A 131 -18.18 4.04 -0.83
CA PHE A 131 -18.59 3.90 -2.22
C PHE A 131 -19.91 3.13 -2.28
N LYS A 132 -20.52 3.15 -3.44
CA LYS A 132 -21.75 2.40 -3.64
C LYS A 132 -21.54 0.91 -3.35
N ASP A 133 -20.38 0.38 -3.72
CA ASP A 133 -20.11 -1.06 -3.68
C ASP A 133 -19.25 -1.49 -2.51
N ARG A 134 -18.67 -0.54 -1.76
CA ARG A 134 -17.79 -0.91 -0.65
C ARG A 134 -17.62 0.26 0.31
N THR A 135 -17.33 -0.08 1.56
CA THR A 135 -17.06 0.91 2.61
C THR A 135 -15.67 0.63 3.18
N LEU A 136 -14.80 1.62 3.10
CA LEU A 136 -13.41 1.49 3.55
C LEU A 136 -13.25 2.25 4.86
N LYS A 137 -13.49 1.56 5.96
CA LYS A 137 -13.27 2.11 7.31
C LYS A 137 -13.03 0.97 8.29
N PRO A 138 -12.42 1.26 9.44
CA PRO A 138 -12.13 0.21 10.43
C PRO A 138 -13.40 -0.55 10.83
N GLY A 139 -13.26 -1.85 10.96
CA GLY A 139 -14.36 -2.73 11.32
C GLY A 139 -15.07 -3.38 10.15
N GLU A 140 -14.95 -2.81 8.96
CA GLU A 140 -15.56 -3.38 7.75
C GLU A 140 -14.62 -4.39 7.11
N LEU A 141 -15.17 -5.29 6.31
CA LEU A 141 -14.34 -6.18 5.52
C LEU A 141 -13.82 -5.42 4.30
N TYR A 142 -12.56 -5.66 3.96
CA TYR A 142 -11.99 -5.07 2.76
C TYR A 142 -12.57 -5.78 1.54
N VAL A 143 -13.10 -5.02 0.62
CA VAL A 143 -13.67 -5.49 -0.65
C VAL A 143 -12.91 -4.80 -1.77
N LEU A 144 -12.49 -5.57 -2.76
CA LEU A 144 -11.79 -5.00 -3.91
C LEU A 144 -12.71 -4.07 -4.68
N PRO A 145 -12.15 -3.03 -5.33
CA PRO A 145 -12.97 -2.17 -6.17
C PRO A 145 -13.49 -2.95 -7.37
N PRO A 146 -14.60 -2.48 -7.99
CA PRO A 146 -15.08 -3.12 -9.21
C PRO A 146 -14.00 -3.12 -10.28
N SER A 147 -13.78 -4.27 -10.90
CA SER A 147 -12.74 -4.39 -11.91
C SER A 147 -13.16 -3.69 -13.21
N PRO A 148 -12.26 -2.91 -13.83
CA PRO A 148 -12.56 -2.31 -15.12
C PRO A 148 -12.92 -3.35 -16.19
N THR A 149 -12.37 -4.55 -16.08
CA THR A 149 -12.65 -5.58 -17.06
C THR A 149 -14.08 -6.08 -16.99
N GLU A 150 -14.75 -5.88 -15.88
CA GLU A 150 -16.15 -6.25 -15.74
C GLU A 150 -17.07 -5.38 -16.57
N LEU A 151 -16.59 -4.24 -16.97
CA LEU A 151 -17.37 -3.30 -17.76
C LEU A 151 -17.30 -3.60 -19.25
N LYS A 152 -16.50 -4.54 -19.62
CA LYS A 152 -16.40 -4.89 -21.03
C LYS A 152 -17.62 -5.66 -21.43
N PRO A 153 -18.16 -5.45 -22.54
CA PRO A 153 -19.26 -6.18 -22.94
C PRO A 153 -19.13 -7.30 -23.84
N ASN A 154 -18.73 -7.44 -23.59
CA ASN A 154 -18.66 -8.00 -24.33
C ASN A 154 -18.93 -8.40 -24.70
N GLU A 155 -18.58 -8.19 -24.16
CA GLU A 155 -18.49 -8.33 -24.15
C GLU A 155 -19.15 -8.06 -24.29
#